data_01d29dd0821fe42ebd92fcbb4b4ea63c
#
_entry.id   01d29dd0821fe42ebd92fcbb4b4ea63c
#
_cell.length_a   1.000
_cell.length_b   1.000
_cell.length_c   1.000
_cell.angle_alpha   90.00
_cell.angle_beta   90.00
_cell.angle_gamma   90.00
#
_symmetry.space_group_name_H-M   'P 1'
#
loop_
_entity.id
_entity.type
_entity.pdbx_description
1 polymer ?
#
loop_
_entity_poly.entity_id
_entity_poly.type
_entity_poly.pdbx_seq_one_letter_code
_entity_poly.pdbx_strand_id
1 'polypeptide(L)'
;AASDVYKRQVRRIGVKKWLAAMGTLVLTAVLCSFAAAQLAAADVHFAALGTWLTALWQNFWSARLLSELFNILLSLPVGAWLFGLVYGAARRDGPPCDGPAFYKALAPYKRLPRLTCGIATGALCALYSLFFALQLAEWTAAMGGPGLTAPEASAFAVDGFWELLRIQLLGIAVLAGVHFLAKRPLPKALAALFCGFGVAFALLAGAKLAAYIRLFGFTPRRVAAGWFLTVLLVWGVLLLVRVFKPIPAARIGIAVLAVSFVVLGCTDPDRRIAEATLTRWEQGTDPMLDTSVLSACGATQYSGCLLY
;
A
#
# COMPACT_ATOMS: atom_id res chain seq x y z
N ALA A 1 -37.88 -42.64 -0.07
CA ALA A 1 -36.88 -42.20 0.94
C ALA A 1 -35.51 -41.88 0.32
N ALA A 2 -34.90 -42.73 -0.56
CA ALA A 2 -33.59 -42.43 -1.19
C ALA A 2 -33.60 -41.21 -2.13
N SER A 3 -34.69 -41.02 -2.88
CA SER A 3 -34.89 -39.91 -3.82
C SER A 3 -34.95 -38.55 -3.08
N ASP A 4 -35.54 -38.49 -1.89
CA ASP A 4 -35.67 -37.22 -1.12
C ASP A 4 -34.35 -36.84 -0.45
N VAL A 5 -33.56 -37.80 -0.02
CA VAL A 5 -32.22 -37.59 0.51
C VAL A 5 -31.30 -37.02 -0.57
N TYR A 6 -31.35 -37.59 -1.79
CA TYR A 6 -30.59 -37.12 -2.94
C TYR A 6 -30.98 -35.70 -3.35
N LYS A 7 -32.30 -35.38 -3.44
CA LYS A 7 -32.79 -34.04 -3.74
C LYS A 7 -32.37 -33.02 -2.69
N ARG A 8 -32.41 -33.36 -1.40
CA ARG A 8 -31.94 -32.48 -0.32
C ARG A 8 -30.42 -32.25 -0.39
N GLN A 9 -29.66 -33.27 -0.76
CA GLN A 9 -28.21 -33.17 -0.86
C GLN A 9 -27.80 -32.29 -2.07
N VAL A 10 -28.44 -32.45 -3.24
CA VAL A 10 -28.23 -31.62 -4.42
C VAL A 10 -28.62 -30.15 -4.15
N ARG A 11 -29.74 -29.91 -3.46
CA ARG A 11 -30.20 -28.58 -3.06
C ARG A 11 -29.21 -27.91 -2.09
N ARG A 12 -28.65 -28.64 -1.10
CA ARG A 12 -27.62 -28.12 -0.17
C ARG A 12 -26.32 -27.78 -0.89
N ILE A 13 -25.89 -28.54 -1.88
CA ILE A 13 -24.70 -28.28 -2.69
C ILE A 13 -24.94 -27.01 -3.54
N GLY A 14 -26.12 -26.83 -4.11
CA GLY A 14 -26.50 -25.64 -4.86
C GLY A 14 -26.45 -24.37 -4.00
N VAL A 15 -27.03 -24.39 -2.81
CA VAL A 15 -27.01 -23.27 -1.86
C VAL A 15 -25.60 -22.92 -1.41
N LYS A 16 -24.76 -23.91 -1.10
CA LYS A 16 -23.35 -23.67 -0.71
C LYS A 16 -22.54 -23.02 -1.83
N LYS A 17 -22.74 -23.46 -3.09
CA LYS A 17 -22.08 -22.84 -4.25
C LYS A 17 -22.58 -21.42 -4.49
N TRP A 18 -23.87 -21.19 -4.34
CA TRP A 18 -24.46 -19.85 -4.47
C TRP A 18 -23.96 -18.87 -3.39
N LEU A 19 -23.92 -19.30 -2.12
CA LEU A 19 -23.34 -18.53 -1.02
C LEU A 19 -21.85 -18.21 -1.25
N ALA A 20 -21.08 -19.17 -1.77
CA ALA A 20 -19.67 -18.94 -2.09
C ALA A 20 -19.51 -17.92 -3.25
N ALA A 21 -20.39 -17.98 -4.28
CA ALA A 21 -20.39 -17.02 -5.37
C ALA A 21 -20.76 -15.62 -4.88
N MET A 22 -21.80 -15.49 -4.06
CA MET A 22 -22.20 -14.21 -3.45
C MET A 22 -21.09 -13.65 -2.55
N GLY A 23 -20.47 -14.48 -1.70
CA GLY A 23 -19.34 -14.07 -0.89
C GLY A 23 -18.13 -13.60 -1.73
N THR A 24 -17.87 -14.27 -2.86
CA THR A 24 -16.83 -13.83 -3.81
C THR A 24 -17.16 -12.47 -4.41
N LEU A 25 -18.41 -12.28 -4.86
CA LEU A 25 -18.86 -11.03 -5.45
C LEU A 25 -18.78 -9.87 -4.44
N VAL A 26 -19.25 -10.08 -3.23
CA VAL A 26 -19.19 -9.07 -2.16
C VAL A 26 -17.74 -8.72 -1.82
N LEU A 27 -16.88 -9.72 -1.60
CA LEU A 27 -15.47 -9.48 -1.30
C LEU A 27 -14.79 -8.69 -2.43
N THR A 28 -15.00 -9.09 -3.69
CA THR A 28 -14.43 -8.41 -4.86
C THR A 28 -14.95 -6.99 -4.97
N ALA A 29 -16.25 -6.78 -4.80
CA ALA A 29 -16.87 -5.46 -4.83
C ALA A 29 -16.29 -4.53 -3.76
N VAL A 30 -16.16 -5.00 -2.51
CA VAL A 30 -15.57 -4.22 -1.40
C VAL A 30 -14.13 -3.85 -1.70
N LEU A 31 -13.29 -4.80 -2.12
CA LEU A 31 -11.88 -4.54 -2.44
C LEU A 31 -11.71 -3.58 -3.61
N CYS A 32 -12.45 -3.79 -4.70
CA CYS A 32 -12.39 -2.93 -5.88
C CYS A 32 -12.93 -1.53 -5.60
N SER A 33 -13.98 -1.40 -4.80
CA SER A 33 -14.55 -0.10 -4.44
C SER A 33 -13.60 0.71 -3.56
N PHE A 34 -12.97 0.06 -2.59
CA PHE A 34 -11.95 0.73 -1.78
C PHE A 34 -10.77 1.19 -2.65
N ALA A 35 -10.24 0.31 -3.51
CA ALA A 35 -9.15 0.65 -4.41
C ALA A 35 -9.55 1.76 -5.38
N ALA A 36 -10.74 1.71 -5.98
CA ALA A 36 -11.26 2.75 -6.87
C ALA A 36 -11.40 4.11 -6.17
N ALA A 37 -11.89 4.12 -4.93
CA ALA A 37 -11.98 5.35 -4.14
C ALA A 37 -10.60 5.98 -3.87
N GLN A 38 -9.59 5.17 -3.54
CA GLN A 38 -8.23 5.66 -3.34
C GLN A 38 -7.60 6.15 -4.67
N LEU A 39 -7.82 5.43 -5.77
CA LEU A 39 -7.32 5.84 -7.09
C LEU A 39 -7.99 7.14 -7.57
N ALA A 40 -9.29 7.31 -7.34
CA ALA A 40 -10.02 8.54 -7.67
C ALA A 40 -9.55 9.74 -6.83
N ALA A 41 -9.18 9.51 -5.57
CA ALA A 41 -8.60 10.55 -4.72
C ALA A 41 -7.13 10.86 -5.09
N ALA A 42 -6.42 9.90 -5.70
CA ALA A 42 -5.05 10.07 -6.15
C ALA A 42 -4.93 10.80 -7.49
N ASP A 43 -6.00 10.82 -8.28
CA ASP A 43 -5.98 11.35 -9.65
C ASP A 43 -7.34 11.89 -10.08
N VAL A 44 -7.36 13.16 -10.52
CA VAL A 44 -8.59 13.89 -10.89
C VAL A 44 -9.25 13.32 -12.16
N HIS A 45 -8.45 12.84 -13.11
CA HIS A 45 -8.97 12.29 -14.38
C HIS A 45 -9.58 10.91 -14.16
N PHE A 46 -8.99 10.11 -13.26
CA PHE A 46 -9.61 8.87 -12.82
C PHE A 46 -10.91 9.13 -12.05
N ALA A 47 -10.97 10.21 -11.26
CA ALA A 47 -12.19 10.63 -10.56
C ALA A 47 -13.33 10.98 -11.54
N ALA A 48 -13.02 11.64 -12.65
CA ALA A 48 -14.02 12.03 -13.67
C ALA A 48 -14.73 10.81 -14.29
N LEU A 49 -14.04 9.68 -14.48
CA LEU A 49 -14.66 8.43 -14.94
C LEU A 49 -15.54 7.78 -13.87
N GLY A 50 -15.27 8.05 -12.60
CA GLY A 50 -15.92 7.42 -11.46
C GLY A 50 -17.09 8.19 -10.88
N THR A 51 -17.47 9.34 -11.41
CA THR A 51 -18.51 10.21 -10.82
C THR A 51 -19.86 9.50 -10.61
N TRP A 52 -20.29 8.66 -11.53
CA TRP A 52 -21.50 7.84 -11.39
C TRP A 52 -21.34 6.67 -10.40
N LEU A 53 -20.13 6.05 -10.35
CA LEU A 53 -19.81 4.98 -9.39
C LEU A 53 -19.69 5.55 -7.98
N THR A 54 -19.08 6.73 -7.83
CA THR A 54 -18.95 7.41 -6.54
C THR A 54 -20.28 7.88 -5.99
N ALA A 55 -21.21 8.35 -6.85
CA ALA A 55 -22.56 8.71 -6.43
C ALA A 55 -23.35 7.51 -5.88
N LEU A 56 -23.26 6.35 -6.51
CA LEU A 56 -23.83 5.09 -5.99
C LEU A 56 -23.20 4.67 -4.67
N TRP A 57 -21.89 4.92 -4.52
CA TRP A 57 -21.12 4.47 -3.37
C TRP A 57 -21.24 5.41 -2.17
N GLN A 58 -21.28 6.72 -2.38
CA GLN A 58 -21.47 7.71 -1.32
C GLN A 58 -22.81 7.56 -0.61
N ASN A 59 -23.83 7.05 -1.30
CA ASN A 59 -25.11 6.72 -0.69
C ASN A 59 -25.06 5.46 0.20
N PHE A 60 -24.10 4.56 -0.01
CA PHE A 60 -24.01 3.28 0.72
C PHE A 60 -22.99 3.32 1.86
N TRP A 61 -21.89 4.07 1.69
CA TRP A 61 -20.77 4.11 2.65
C TRP A 61 -20.26 5.54 2.77
N SER A 62 -20.36 6.13 3.93
CA SER A 62 -19.63 7.39 4.17
C SER A 62 -18.13 7.12 4.07
N ALA A 63 -17.38 8.01 3.41
CA ALA A 63 -15.92 7.90 3.26
C ALA A 63 -15.22 7.74 4.62
N ARG A 64 -15.84 8.26 5.68
CA ARG A 64 -15.38 8.16 7.06
C ARG A 64 -15.47 6.72 7.59
N LEU A 65 -16.57 5.99 7.34
CA LEU A 65 -16.70 4.59 7.76
C LEU A 65 -15.67 3.69 7.06
N LEU A 66 -15.39 3.93 5.78
CA LEU A 66 -14.41 3.16 5.03
C LEU A 66 -12.99 3.38 5.58
N SER A 67 -12.62 4.61 5.90
CA SER A 67 -11.30 4.93 6.48
C SER A 67 -11.15 4.33 7.88
N GLU A 68 -12.20 4.36 8.70
CA GLU A 68 -12.17 3.75 10.03
C GLU A 68 -12.07 2.22 9.96
N LEU A 69 -12.84 1.57 9.08
CA LEU A 69 -12.74 0.14 8.84
C LEU A 69 -11.34 -0.27 8.34
N PHE A 70 -10.74 0.54 7.47
CA PHE A 70 -9.38 0.31 6.99
C PHE A 70 -8.36 0.43 8.12
N ASN A 71 -8.47 1.46 8.96
CA ASN A 71 -7.62 1.67 10.12
C ASN A 71 -7.75 0.49 11.12
N ILE A 72 -8.96 0.03 11.40
CA ILE A 72 -9.22 -1.14 12.25
C ILE A 72 -8.60 -2.39 11.61
N LEU A 73 -8.83 -2.61 10.31
CA LEU A 73 -8.31 -3.78 9.60
C LEU A 73 -6.77 -3.79 9.59
N LEU A 74 -6.13 -2.62 9.48
CA LEU A 74 -4.68 -2.47 9.52
C LEU A 74 -4.13 -2.63 10.95
N SER A 75 -4.87 -2.17 11.96
CA SER A 75 -4.45 -2.26 13.36
C SER A 75 -4.53 -3.70 13.92
N LEU A 76 -5.47 -4.52 13.42
CA LEU A 76 -5.64 -5.91 13.86
C LEU A 76 -4.39 -6.78 13.71
N PRO A 77 -3.68 -6.83 12.56
CA PRO A 77 -2.44 -7.60 12.42
C PRO A 77 -1.33 -7.11 13.34
N VAL A 78 -1.23 -5.78 13.52
CA VAL A 78 -0.23 -5.17 14.41
C VAL A 78 -0.55 -5.51 15.87
N GLY A 79 -1.82 -5.37 16.28
CA GLY A 79 -2.29 -5.74 17.61
C GLY A 79 -2.10 -7.24 17.89
N ALA A 80 -2.44 -8.10 16.94
CA ALA A 80 -2.23 -9.55 17.06
C ALA A 80 -0.74 -9.92 17.16
N TRP A 81 0.12 -9.24 16.41
CA TRP A 81 1.57 -9.43 16.50
C TRP A 81 2.13 -8.99 17.84
N LEU A 82 1.77 -7.80 18.32
CA LEU A 82 2.17 -7.30 19.64
C LEU A 82 1.66 -8.21 20.76
N PHE A 83 0.39 -8.61 20.70
CA PHE A 83 -0.17 -9.58 21.65
C PHE A 83 0.60 -10.89 21.62
N GLY A 84 0.92 -11.41 20.43
CA GLY A 84 1.72 -12.64 20.26
C GLY A 84 3.12 -12.53 20.86
N LEU A 85 3.77 -11.37 20.74
CA LEU A 85 5.07 -11.10 21.37
C LEU A 85 4.96 -11.11 22.91
N VAL A 86 4.00 -10.38 23.47
CA VAL A 86 3.81 -10.30 24.92
C VAL A 86 3.39 -11.66 25.49
N TYR A 87 2.44 -12.32 24.85
CA TYR A 87 1.97 -13.64 25.27
C TYR A 87 3.06 -14.70 25.17
N GLY A 88 3.85 -14.70 24.08
CA GLY A 88 4.99 -15.60 23.91
C GLY A 88 6.12 -15.35 24.92
N ALA A 89 6.36 -14.09 25.28
CA ALA A 89 7.33 -13.74 26.31
C ALA A 89 6.86 -14.16 27.73
N ALA A 90 5.55 -14.03 28.01
CA ALA A 90 4.96 -14.39 29.30
C ALA A 90 4.82 -15.90 29.50
N ARG A 91 4.61 -16.67 28.43
CA ARG A 91 4.53 -18.14 28.45
C ARG A 91 5.78 -18.77 27.85
N ARG A 92 6.90 -18.70 28.57
CA ARG A 92 8.18 -19.30 28.18
C ARG A 92 8.22 -20.83 28.12
N ASP A 93 7.17 -21.53 28.65
CA ASP A 93 7.17 -22.98 28.80
C ASP A 93 6.59 -23.77 27.63
N GLY A 94 6.32 -23.08 26.48
CA GLY A 94 5.87 -23.73 25.24
C GLY A 94 7.02 -24.16 24.34
N PRO A 95 6.89 -25.27 23.58
CA PRO A 95 7.88 -25.62 22.57
C PRO A 95 8.03 -24.46 21.56
N PRO A 96 9.26 -24.22 21.05
CA PRO A 96 9.50 -23.17 20.06
C PRO A 96 8.53 -23.40 18.88
N CYS A 97 7.87 -22.33 18.44
CA CYS A 97 6.92 -22.39 17.33
C CYS A 97 7.71 -22.55 16.03
N ASP A 98 8.01 -23.78 15.65
CA ASP A 98 8.65 -24.10 14.39
C ASP A 98 7.72 -23.74 13.22
N GLY A 99 8.30 -23.25 12.11
CA GLY A 99 7.57 -22.89 10.91
C GLY A 99 6.57 -23.96 10.46
N PRO A 100 6.92 -25.26 10.44
CA PRO A 100 5.99 -26.34 10.12
C PRO A 100 4.80 -26.45 11.08
N ALA A 101 5.00 -26.26 12.37
CA ALA A 101 3.93 -26.27 13.39
C ALA A 101 2.95 -25.11 13.19
N PHE A 102 3.47 -23.91 12.88
CA PHE A 102 2.66 -22.74 12.53
C PHE A 102 1.78 -22.99 11.30
N TYR A 103 2.35 -23.50 10.20
CA TYR A 103 1.58 -23.81 9.00
C TYR A 103 0.54 -24.91 9.21
N LYS A 104 0.81 -25.89 10.09
CA LYS A 104 -0.16 -26.91 10.50
C LYS A 104 -1.31 -26.32 11.29
N ALA A 105 -1.03 -25.41 12.22
CA ALA A 105 -2.05 -24.69 12.97
C ALA A 105 -2.91 -23.76 12.07
N LEU A 106 -2.33 -23.25 10.99
CA LEU A 106 -3.01 -22.40 10.03
C LEU A 106 -3.89 -23.18 9.03
N ALA A 107 -3.65 -24.47 8.86
CA ALA A 107 -4.36 -25.32 7.88
C ALA A 107 -5.90 -25.22 7.95
N PRO A 108 -6.56 -25.23 9.14
CA PRO A 108 -8.02 -25.10 9.24
C PRO A 108 -8.57 -23.76 8.76
N TYR A 109 -7.74 -22.70 8.71
CA TYR A 109 -8.13 -21.36 8.25
C TYR A 109 -8.04 -21.20 6.73
N LYS A 110 -7.38 -22.10 6.01
CA LYS A 110 -7.33 -22.12 4.54
C LYS A 110 -8.67 -22.53 3.95
N ARG A 111 -9.62 -21.59 3.90
CA ARG A 111 -11.00 -21.84 3.47
C ARG A 111 -11.36 -21.24 2.12
N LEU A 112 -10.60 -20.20 1.67
CA LEU A 112 -10.93 -19.49 0.44
C LEU A 112 -10.65 -20.33 -0.82
N PRO A 113 -11.63 -20.49 -1.72
CA PRO A 113 -11.44 -21.15 -2.99
C PRO A 113 -10.43 -20.38 -3.86
N ARG A 114 -9.65 -21.09 -4.68
CA ARG A 114 -8.73 -20.48 -5.65
C ARG A 114 -9.44 -19.51 -6.59
N LEU A 115 -10.67 -19.84 -6.99
CA LEU A 115 -11.49 -19.02 -7.87
C LEU A 115 -11.81 -17.66 -7.25
N THR A 116 -12.21 -17.63 -5.98
CA THR A 116 -12.49 -16.38 -5.25
C THR A 116 -11.26 -15.48 -5.20
N CYS A 117 -10.11 -16.04 -4.80
CA CYS A 117 -8.85 -15.29 -4.76
C CYS A 117 -8.45 -14.80 -6.16
N GLY A 118 -8.63 -15.64 -7.21
CA GLY A 118 -8.33 -15.31 -8.59
C GLY A 118 -9.22 -14.17 -9.13
N ILE A 119 -10.53 -14.24 -8.89
CA ILE A 119 -11.48 -13.21 -9.33
C ILE A 119 -11.17 -11.87 -8.62
N ALA A 120 -11.02 -11.87 -7.30
CA ALA A 120 -10.73 -10.66 -6.55
C ALA A 120 -9.41 -10.01 -6.98
N THR A 121 -8.33 -10.79 -7.08
CA THR A 121 -7.02 -10.29 -7.53
C THR A 121 -7.06 -9.86 -8.99
N GLY A 122 -7.77 -10.59 -9.87
CA GLY A 122 -7.93 -10.25 -11.28
C GLY A 122 -8.70 -8.95 -11.49
N ALA A 123 -9.79 -8.74 -10.74
CA ALA A 123 -10.55 -7.50 -10.77
C ALA A 123 -9.73 -6.29 -10.31
N LEU A 124 -8.92 -6.45 -9.25
CA LEU A 124 -7.97 -5.41 -8.83
C LEU A 124 -6.91 -5.14 -9.91
N CYS A 125 -6.35 -6.18 -10.54
CA CYS A 125 -5.41 -5.98 -11.65
C CYS A 125 -6.05 -5.22 -12.82
N ALA A 126 -7.30 -5.52 -13.18
CA ALA A 126 -8.01 -4.79 -14.23
C ALA A 126 -8.20 -3.31 -13.86
N LEU A 127 -8.58 -3.02 -12.63
CA LEU A 127 -8.72 -1.65 -12.11
C LEU A 127 -7.38 -0.90 -12.14
N TYR A 128 -6.29 -1.53 -11.70
CA TYR A 128 -4.94 -0.95 -11.73
C TYR A 128 -4.45 -0.74 -13.15
N SER A 129 -4.73 -1.67 -14.08
CA SER A 129 -4.41 -1.50 -15.50
C SER A 129 -5.12 -0.29 -16.09
N LEU A 130 -6.40 -0.10 -15.77
CA LEU A 130 -7.17 1.07 -16.20
C LEU A 130 -6.55 2.37 -15.67
N PHE A 131 -6.20 2.41 -14.39
CA PHE A 131 -5.54 3.58 -13.78
C PHE A 131 -4.22 3.94 -14.49
N PHE A 132 -3.33 2.96 -14.68
CA PHE A 132 -2.05 3.20 -15.36
C PHE A 132 -2.21 3.56 -16.84
N ALA A 133 -3.22 3.02 -17.52
CA ALA A 133 -3.52 3.39 -18.90
C ALA A 133 -3.94 4.86 -19.02
N LEU A 134 -4.75 5.37 -18.09
CA LEU A 134 -5.13 6.77 -18.02
C LEU A 134 -3.94 7.67 -17.70
N GLN A 135 -3.14 7.31 -16.71
CA GLN A 135 -1.90 8.03 -16.37
C GLN A 135 -0.95 8.12 -17.58
N LEU A 136 -0.81 7.03 -18.33
CA LEU A 136 0.03 7.03 -19.54
C LEU A 136 -0.55 7.91 -20.63
N ALA A 137 -1.88 7.89 -20.83
CA ALA A 137 -2.55 8.74 -21.82
C ALA A 137 -2.35 10.24 -21.50
N GLU A 138 -2.43 10.62 -20.22
CA GLU A 138 -2.16 11.98 -19.76
C GLU A 138 -0.70 12.41 -20.01
N TRP A 139 0.25 11.54 -19.68
CA TRP A 139 1.66 11.81 -19.93
C TRP A 139 1.96 12.01 -21.41
N THR A 140 1.36 11.21 -22.30
CA THR A 140 1.52 11.37 -23.74
C THR A 140 0.87 12.65 -24.25
N ALA A 141 -0.28 13.05 -23.72
CA ALA A 141 -0.95 14.29 -24.04
C ALA A 141 -0.15 15.52 -23.56
N ALA A 142 0.42 15.45 -22.36
CA ALA A 142 1.26 16.51 -21.79
C ALA A 142 2.59 16.71 -22.55
N MET A 143 3.16 15.65 -23.12
CA MET A 143 4.36 15.76 -23.97
C MET A 143 4.09 16.45 -25.31
N GLY A 144 2.84 16.48 -25.79
CA GLY A 144 2.42 17.13 -27.04
C GLY A 144 1.86 18.54 -26.87
N GLY A 145 1.69 19.04 -25.63
CA GLY A 145 1.08 20.32 -25.30
C GLY A 145 2.05 21.36 -24.69
N PRO A 146 1.60 22.61 -24.49
CA PRO A 146 2.36 23.58 -23.70
C PRO A 146 2.53 23.01 -22.27
N GLY A 147 3.79 22.96 -21.79
CA GLY A 147 4.15 22.32 -20.54
C GLY A 147 3.28 22.79 -19.35
N LEU A 148 3.05 21.90 -18.41
CA LEU A 148 2.32 22.18 -17.16
C LEU A 148 2.87 23.42 -16.46
N THR A 149 2.00 24.31 -16.05
CA THR A 149 2.40 25.47 -15.25
C THR A 149 2.90 25.01 -13.88
N ALA A 150 3.83 25.74 -13.27
CA ALA A 150 4.42 25.39 -11.97
C ALA A 150 3.38 25.08 -10.86
N PRO A 151 2.25 25.82 -10.72
CA PRO A 151 1.23 25.50 -9.74
C PRO A 151 0.46 24.20 -10.03
N GLU A 152 0.21 23.87 -11.32
CA GLU A 152 -0.43 22.61 -11.71
C GLU A 152 0.48 21.41 -11.45
N ALA A 153 1.77 21.54 -11.74
CA ALA A 153 2.77 20.53 -11.43
C ALA A 153 2.91 20.30 -9.90
N SER A 154 2.77 21.36 -9.09
CA SER A 154 2.82 21.26 -7.63
C SER A 154 1.60 20.57 -7.05
N ALA A 155 0.39 20.89 -7.52
CA ALA A 155 -0.84 20.23 -7.11
C ALA A 155 -0.80 18.73 -7.46
N PHE A 156 -0.38 18.39 -8.67
CA PHE A 156 -0.21 17.01 -9.10
C PHE A 156 0.78 16.21 -8.23
N ALA A 157 1.86 16.85 -7.76
CA ALA A 157 2.87 16.18 -6.94
C ALA A 157 2.38 15.93 -5.50
N VAL A 158 1.55 16.83 -4.96
CA VAL A 158 1.06 16.75 -3.56
C VAL A 158 -0.12 15.81 -3.43
N ASP A 159 -1.06 15.91 -4.37
CA ASP A 159 -2.28 15.14 -4.35
C ASP A 159 -2.01 13.66 -4.68
N GLY A 160 -2.62 12.78 -3.91
CA GLY A 160 -2.64 11.36 -4.19
C GLY A 160 -1.48 10.53 -3.63
N PHE A 161 -0.47 11.12 -2.96
CA PHE A 161 0.62 10.35 -2.36
C PHE A 161 0.13 9.36 -1.29
N TRP A 162 -0.70 9.81 -0.36
CA TRP A 162 -1.24 8.98 0.71
C TRP A 162 -2.20 7.90 0.20
N GLU A 163 -2.92 8.20 -0.85
CA GLU A 163 -3.84 7.30 -1.53
C GLU A 163 -3.08 6.16 -2.21
N LEU A 164 -2.00 6.47 -2.92
CA LEU A 164 -1.12 5.46 -3.52
C LEU A 164 -0.46 4.57 -2.45
N LEU A 165 -0.07 5.15 -1.32
CA LEU A 165 0.46 4.39 -0.18
C LEU A 165 -0.58 3.42 0.39
N ARG A 166 -1.84 3.85 0.54
CA ARG A 166 -2.94 2.99 1.01
C ARG A 166 -3.23 1.85 0.03
N ILE A 167 -3.17 2.11 -1.28
CA ILE A 167 -3.30 1.07 -2.32
C ILE A 167 -2.16 0.05 -2.20
N GLN A 168 -0.95 0.50 -1.97
CA GLN A 168 0.20 -0.38 -1.77
C GLN A 168 0.02 -1.29 -0.55
N LEU A 169 -0.43 -0.72 0.57
CA LEU A 169 -0.74 -1.47 1.78
C LEU A 169 -1.89 -2.45 1.57
N LEU A 170 -2.95 -2.05 0.83
CA LEU A 170 -4.03 -2.94 0.43
C LEU A 170 -3.49 -4.12 -0.39
N GLY A 171 -2.58 -3.85 -1.34
CA GLY A 171 -1.93 -4.88 -2.15
C GLY A 171 -1.20 -5.93 -1.30
N ILE A 172 -0.41 -5.47 -0.32
CA ILE A 172 0.27 -6.35 0.63
C ILE A 172 -0.73 -7.15 1.46
N ALA A 173 -1.80 -6.52 1.95
CA ALA A 173 -2.85 -7.18 2.73
C ALA A 173 -3.58 -8.26 1.91
N VAL A 174 -3.89 -7.99 0.63
CA VAL A 174 -4.50 -8.96 -0.30
C VAL A 174 -3.55 -10.14 -0.53
N LEU A 175 -2.26 -9.91 -0.79
CA LEU A 175 -1.27 -10.98 -0.96
C LEU A 175 -1.11 -11.83 0.30
N ALA A 176 -1.07 -11.19 1.47
CA ALA A 176 -1.04 -11.88 2.75
C ALA A 176 -2.31 -12.71 2.97
N GLY A 177 -3.49 -12.13 2.71
CA GLY A 177 -4.77 -12.81 2.79
C GLY A 177 -4.82 -14.05 1.87
N VAL A 178 -4.37 -13.91 0.63
CA VAL A 178 -4.27 -15.04 -0.31
C VAL A 178 -3.28 -16.09 0.21
N HIS A 179 -2.12 -15.68 0.72
CA HIS A 179 -1.11 -16.62 1.23
C HIS A 179 -1.63 -17.45 2.41
N PHE A 180 -2.32 -16.81 3.36
CA PHE A 180 -2.75 -17.45 4.60
C PHE A 180 -4.12 -18.14 4.48
N LEU A 181 -5.05 -17.61 3.69
CA LEU A 181 -6.43 -18.07 3.64
C LEU A 181 -6.79 -18.89 2.40
N ALA A 182 -6.02 -18.83 1.31
CA ALA A 182 -6.31 -19.57 0.10
C ALA A 182 -5.93 -21.04 0.24
N LYS A 183 -6.83 -21.92 -0.24
CA LYS A 183 -6.58 -23.38 -0.29
C LYS A 183 -5.49 -23.77 -1.29
N ARG A 184 -5.33 -22.99 -2.35
CA ARG A 184 -4.31 -23.21 -3.41
C ARG A 184 -3.70 -21.87 -3.82
N PRO A 185 -2.42 -21.84 -4.20
CA PRO A 185 -1.76 -20.61 -4.64
C PRO A 185 -2.42 -20.05 -5.91
N LEU A 186 -2.28 -18.74 -6.12
CA LEU A 186 -2.68 -18.06 -7.35
C LEU A 186 -1.86 -18.57 -8.56
N PRO A 187 -2.39 -18.43 -9.78
CA PRO A 187 -1.60 -18.60 -10.99
C PRO A 187 -0.37 -17.66 -10.96
N LYS A 188 0.80 -18.17 -11.31
CA LYS A 188 2.06 -17.39 -11.25
C LYS A 188 1.97 -16.08 -12.04
N ALA A 189 1.35 -16.10 -13.23
CA ALA A 189 1.16 -14.91 -14.06
C ALA A 189 0.35 -13.84 -13.35
N LEU A 190 -0.79 -14.20 -12.73
CA LEU A 190 -1.63 -13.27 -12.01
C LEU A 190 -0.93 -12.72 -10.76
N ALA A 191 -0.23 -13.57 -10.01
CA ALA A 191 0.55 -13.15 -8.85
C ALA A 191 1.70 -12.20 -9.24
N ALA A 192 2.40 -12.49 -10.34
CA ALA A 192 3.47 -11.64 -10.86
C ALA A 192 2.94 -10.29 -11.34
N LEU A 193 1.82 -10.28 -12.08
CA LEU A 193 1.16 -9.06 -12.52
C LEU A 193 0.74 -8.19 -11.33
N PHE A 194 0.13 -8.77 -10.33
CA PHE A 194 -0.31 -8.06 -9.14
C PHE A 194 0.87 -7.49 -8.33
N CYS A 195 1.95 -8.27 -8.15
CA CYS A 195 3.19 -7.77 -7.52
C CYS A 195 3.85 -6.68 -8.38
N GLY A 196 3.80 -6.79 -9.71
CA GLY A 196 4.28 -5.78 -10.64
C GLY A 196 3.57 -4.44 -10.47
N PHE A 197 2.24 -4.43 -10.33
CA PHE A 197 1.49 -3.23 -9.98
C PHE A 197 1.92 -2.64 -8.63
N GLY A 198 2.18 -3.48 -7.63
CA GLY A 198 2.72 -3.01 -6.35
C GLY A 198 4.04 -2.25 -6.53
N VAL A 199 4.98 -2.77 -7.33
CA VAL A 199 6.23 -2.07 -7.66
C VAL A 199 5.95 -0.77 -8.42
N ALA A 200 5.04 -0.79 -9.40
CA ALA A 200 4.70 0.38 -10.20
C ALA A 200 4.08 1.51 -9.35
N PHE A 201 3.18 1.18 -8.41
CA PHE A 201 2.63 2.16 -7.47
C PHE A 201 3.69 2.77 -6.55
N ALA A 202 4.62 1.95 -6.03
CA ALA A 202 5.72 2.46 -5.21
C ALA A 202 6.64 3.41 -6.00
N LEU A 203 6.91 3.10 -7.26
CA LEU A 203 7.68 3.97 -8.15
C LEU A 203 6.94 5.28 -8.46
N LEU A 204 5.63 5.21 -8.75
CA LEU A 204 4.81 6.39 -9.01
C LEU A 204 4.73 7.31 -7.79
N ALA A 205 4.48 6.74 -6.60
CA ALA A 205 4.48 7.50 -5.35
C ALA A 205 5.86 8.12 -5.04
N GLY A 206 6.94 7.38 -5.32
CA GLY A 206 8.31 7.88 -5.20
C GLY A 206 8.60 9.03 -6.18
N ALA A 207 8.13 8.94 -7.42
CA ALA A 207 8.27 10.02 -8.41
C ALA A 207 7.50 11.29 -7.99
N LYS A 208 6.25 11.14 -7.51
CA LYS A 208 5.46 12.25 -6.95
C LYS A 208 6.17 12.89 -5.75
N LEU A 209 6.66 12.09 -4.81
CA LEU A 209 7.40 12.60 -3.65
C LEU A 209 8.70 13.31 -4.05
N ALA A 210 9.44 12.77 -5.03
CA ALA A 210 10.66 13.40 -5.54
C ALA A 210 10.38 14.74 -6.20
N ALA A 211 9.32 14.83 -7.02
CA ALA A 211 8.87 16.09 -7.61
C ALA A 211 8.49 17.11 -6.52
N TYR A 212 7.77 16.67 -5.49
CA TYR A 212 7.38 17.52 -4.36
C TYR A 212 8.59 18.04 -3.57
N ILE A 213 9.59 17.18 -3.31
CA ILE A 213 10.82 17.60 -2.63
C ILE A 213 11.62 18.60 -3.48
N ARG A 214 11.66 18.43 -4.81
CA ARG A 214 12.33 19.38 -5.72
C ARG A 214 11.69 20.77 -5.64
N LEU A 215 10.36 20.85 -5.57
CA LEU A 215 9.64 22.13 -5.52
C LEU A 215 9.67 22.78 -4.15
N PHE A 216 9.47 22.02 -3.07
CA PHE A 216 9.24 22.54 -1.73
C PHE A 216 10.35 22.19 -0.71
N GLY A 217 11.47 21.62 -1.16
CA GLY A 217 12.59 21.26 -0.31
C GLY A 217 12.33 20.02 0.56
N PHE A 218 13.32 19.73 1.41
CA PHE A 218 13.26 18.61 2.35
C PHE A 218 12.55 18.99 3.64
N THR A 219 11.82 18.05 4.23
CA THR A 219 11.29 18.12 5.59
C THR A 219 11.46 16.75 6.25
N PRO A 220 11.50 16.66 7.60
CA PRO A 220 11.63 15.39 8.31
C PRO A 220 10.54 14.36 7.88
N ARG A 221 9.30 14.83 7.72
CA ARG A 221 8.17 13.99 7.28
C ARG A 221 8.35 13.44 5.86
N ARG A 222 8.91 14.25 4.93
CA ARG A 222 9.16 13.83 3.54
C ARG A 222 10.30 12.82 3.46
N VAL A 223 11.35 13.01 4.26
CA VAL A 223 12.46 12.05 4.35
C VAL A 223 11.99 10.72 4.92
N ALA A 224 11.22 10.74 6.01
CA ALA A 224 10.62 9.53 6.57
C ALA A 224 9.69 8.81 5.58
N ALA A 225 8.86 9.56 4.83
CA ALA A 225 8.00 9.02 3.79
C ALA A 225 8.81 8.38 2.64
N GLY A 226 9.90 9.03 2.20
CA GLY A 226 10.80 8.51 1.17
C GLY A 226 11.51 7.23 1.60
N TRP A 227 11.99 7.18 2.83
CA TRP A 227 12.54 5.97 3.41
C TRP A 227 11.52 4.83 3.43
N PHE A 228 10.31 5.10 3.92
CA PHE A 228 9.26 4.08 3.99
C PHE A 228 8.86 3.56 2.61
N LEU A 229 8.74 4.44 1.60
CA LEU A 229 8.49 4.04 0.21
C LEU A 229 9.61 3.18 -0.36
N THR A 230 10.87 3.50 -0.05
CA THR A 230 12.02 2.69 -0.48
C THR A 230 11.94 1.28 0.10
N VAL A 231 11.59 1.15 1.37
CA VAL A 231 11.35 -0.14 2.01
C VAL A 231 10.19 -0.89 1.33
N LEU A 232 9.07 -0.22 1.06
CA LEU A 232 7.93 -0.83 0.36
C LEU A 232 8.28 -1.27 -1.06
N LEU A 233 9.08 -0.48 -1.79
CA LEU A 233 9.59 -0.84 -3.11
C LEU A 233 10.43 -2.11 -3.07
N VAL A 234 11.39 -2.19 -2.14
CA VAL A 234 12.22 -3.38 -1.94
C VAL A 234 11.35 -4.60 -1.60
N TRP A 235 10.36 -4.44 -0.72
CA TRP A 235 9.42 -5.51 -0.41
C TRP A 235 8.60 -5.95 -1.62
N GLY A 236 8.13 -5.00 -2.44
CA GLY A 236 7.41 -5.28 -3.69
C GLY A 236 8.27 -6.10 -4.65
N VAL A 237 9.52 -5.72 -4.84
CA VAL A 237 10.49 -6.44 -5.68
C VAL A 237 10.78 -7.84 -5.11
N LEU A 238 10.99 -7.98 -3.80
CA LEU A 238 11.21 -9.28 -3.16
C LEU A 238 10.00 -10.20 -3.33
N LEU A 239 8.78 -9.69 -3.20
CA LEU A 239 7.56 -10.46 -3.43
C LEU A 239 7.43 -10.88 -4.89
N LEU A 240 7.74 -9.99 -5.84
CA LEU A 240 7.76 -10.30 -7.28
C LEU A 240 8.78 -11.40 -7.60
N VAL A 241 10.01 -11.29 -7.10
CA VAL A 241 11.04 -12.32 -7.28
C VAL A 241 10.62 -13.64 -6.65
N ARG A 242 9.96 -13.62 -5.48
CA ARG A 242 9.46 -14.82 -4.81
C ARG A 242 8.42 -15.61 -5.64
N VAL A 243 7.69 -14.95 -6.52
CA VAL A 243 6.76 -15.66 -7.44
C VAL A 243 7.50 -16.62 -8.35
N PHE A 244 8.71 -16.26 -8.77
CA PHE A 244 9.53 -17.04 -9.72
C PHE A 244 10.57 -17.91 -9.03
N LYS A 245 11.18 -17.42 -7.94
CA LYS A 245 12.26 -18.11 -7.20
C LYS A 245 11.85 -18.28 -5.73
N PRO A 246 12.07 -19.46 -5.12
CA PRO A 246 11.75 -19.72 -3.72
C PRO A 246 12.75 -19.03 -2.78
N ILE A 247 12.68 -17.71 -2.62
CA ILE A 247 13.50 -16.93 -1.71
C ILE A 247 12.79 -16.71 -0.37
N PRO A 248 13.52 -16.58 0.75
CA PRO A 248 12.95 -16.24 2.05
C PRO A 248 12.65 -14.73 2.13
N ALA A 249 11.75 -14.23 1.25
CA ALA A 249 11.47 -12.80 1.08
C ALA A 249 11.13 -12.08 2.39
N ALA A 250 10.40 -12.72 3.31
CA ALA A 250 10.06 -12.11 4.59
C ALA A 250 11.30 -11.86 5.47
N ARG A 251 12.23 -12.84 5.55
CA ARG A 251 13.47 -12.68 6.33
C ARG A 251 14.35 -11.58 5.75
N ILE A 252 14.54 -11.58 4.42
CA ILE A 252 15.30 -10.55 3.71
C ILE A 252 14.65 -9.19 3.91
N GLY A 253 13.33 -9.09 3.76
CA GLY A 253 12.59 -7.84 3.92
C GLY A 253 12.69 -7.27 5.34
N ILE A 254 12.61 -8.11 6.38
CA ILE A 254 12.79 -7.69 7.78
C ILE A 254 14.24 -7.23 8.01
N ALA A 255 15.23 -7.93 7.47
CA ALA A 255 16.64 -7.53 7.57
C ALA A 255 16.89 -6.17 6.89
N VAL A 256 16.33 -5.96 5.68
CA VAL A 256 16.40 -4.68 4.96
C VAL A 256 15.73 -3.57 5.76
N LEU A 257 14.55 -3.81 6.34
CA LEU A 257 13.86 -2.84 7.19
C LEU A 257 14.74 -2.46 8.39
N ALA A 258 15.28 -3.44 9.12
CA ALA A 258 16.11 -3.20 10.29
C ALA A 258 17.40 -2.44 9.94
N VAL A 259 18.13 -2.89 8.93
CA VAL A 259 19.37 -2.24 8.49
C VAL A 259 19.12 -0.83 7.98
N SER A 260 18.09 -0.63 7.13
CA SER A 260 17.76 0.70 6.60
C SER A 260 17.31 1.67 7.72
N PHE A 261 16.61 1.18 8.74
CA PHE A 261 16.22 1.99 9.89
C PHE A 261 17.46 2.44 10.71
N VAL A 262 18.41 1.53 10.96
CA VAL A 262 19.67 1.87 11.63
C VAL A 262 20.47 2.87 10.80
N VAL A 263 20.58 2.66 9.48
CA VAL A 263 21.26 3.60 8.58
C VAL A 263 20.59 4.97 8.63
N LEU A 264 19.25 5.05 8.59
CA LEU A 264 18.51 6.31 8.70
C LEU A 264 18.87 7.03 10.03
N GLY A 265 18.88 6.31 11.16
CA GLY A 265 19.25 6.89 12.46
C GLY A 265 20.71 7.35 12.54
N CYS A 266 21.65 6.60 11.91
CA CYS A 266 23.06 6.95 11.90
C CYS A 266 23.43 8.10 10.94
N THR A 267 22.56 8.43 9.96
CA THR A 267 22.85 9.47 8.95
C THR A 267 22.52 10.88 9.38
N ASP A 268 21.98 11.08 10.58
CA ASP A 268 21.56 12.36 11.12
C ASP A 268 20.74 13.17 10.10
N PRO A 269 19.51 12.69 9.77
CA PRO A 269 18.70 13.28 8.70
C PRO A 269 18.33 14.73 8.99
N ASP A 270 18.14 15.09 10.24
CA ASP A 270 17.72 16.44 10.64
C ASP A 270 18.80 17.47 10.31
N ARG A 271 20.06 17.15 10.58
CA ARG A 271 21.20 17.98 10.19
C ARG A 271 21.28 18.16 8.67
N ARG A 272 21.15 17.08 7.91
CA ARG A 272 21.20 17.14 6.44
C ARG A 272 20.04 17.96 5.85
N ILE A 273 18.85 17.87 6.43
CA ILE A 273 17.69 18.66 6.03
C ILE A 273 17.95 20.14 6.28
N ALA A 274 18.49 20.49 7.47
CA ALA A 274 18.83 21.86 7.80
C ALA A 274 19.88 22.44 6.85
N GLU A 275 20.98 21.71 6.60
CA GLU A 275 22.02 22.09 5.64
C GLU A 275 21.46 22.28 4.22
N ALA A 276 20.61 21.37 3.74
CA ALA A 276 19.96 21.49 2.42
C ALA A 276 19.03 22.70 2.33
N THR A 277 18.30 23.01 3.40
CA THR A 277 17.39 24.17 3.45
C THR A 277 18.18 25.49 3.40
N LEU A 278 19.28 25.59 4.14
CA LEU A 278 20.18 26.75 4.13
C LEU A 278 20.82 26.93 2.73
N THR A 279 21.35 25.85 2.14
CA THR A 279 21.97 25.89 0.81
C THR A 279 20.98 26.38 -0.27
N ARG A 280 19.73 25.96 -0.24
CA ARG A 280 18.69 26.43 -1.17
C ARG A 280 18.39 27.92 -1.02
N TRP A 281 18.36 28.41 0.22
CA TRP A 281 18.17 29.82 0.51
C TRP A 281 19.38 30.65 0.04
N GLU A 282 20.60 30.22 0.34
CA GLU A 282 21.84 30.88 -0.13
C GLU A 282 21.94 30.95 -1.67
N GLN A 283 21.45 29.91 -2.35
CA GLN A 283 21.40 29.87 -3.81
C GLN A 283 20.25 30.71 -4.41
N GLY A 284 19.42 31.34 -3.60
CA GLY A 284 18.29 32.14 -4.05
C GLY A 284 17.14 31.34 -4.65
N THR A 285 17.15 30.00 -4.46
CA THR A 285 16.08 29.12 -4.96
C THR A 285 14.78 29.33 -4.20
N ASP A 286 14.90 29.56 -2.88
CA ASP A 286 13.78 29.85 -2.00
C ASP A 286 13.85 31.33 -1.55
N PRO A 287 12.80 32.14 -1.80
CA PRO A 287 12.82 33.58 -1.52
C PRO A 287 12.80 33.89 -0.01
N MET A 288 12.34 32.95 0.82
CA MET A 288 12.29 33.06 2.28
C MET A 288 12.84 31.81 2.94
N LEU A 289 13.64 31.99 3.98
CA LEU A 289 14.13 30.88 4.80
C LEU A 289 12.97 30.22 5.56
N ASP A 290 12.77 28.92 5.38
CA ASP A 290 11.73 28.17 6.09
C ASP A 290 12.17 27.83 7.52
N THR A 291 11.90 28.76 8.42
CA THR A 291 12.22 28.62 9.85
C THR A 291 11.43 27.50 10.53
N SER A 292 10.28 27.11 9.96
CA SER A 292 9.48 26.01 10.51
C SER A 292 10.16 24.66 10.32
N VAL A 293 10.82 24.45 9.18
CA VAL A 293 11.63 23.26 8.92
C VAL A 293 12.84 23.22 9.83
N LEU A 294 13.55 24.34 9.99
CA LEU A 294 14.71 24.41 10.88
C LEU A 294 14.34 24.13 12.34
N SER A 295 13.22 24.67 12.82
CA SER A 295 12.73 24.38 14.17
C SER A 295 12.34 22.90 14.34
N ALA A 296 11.72 22.30 13.33
CA ALA A 296 11.33 20.88 13.33
C ALA A 296 12.55 19.93 13.36
N CYS A 297 13.69 20.36 12.80
CA CYS A 297 14.96 19.62 12.85
C CYS A 297 15.71 19.79 14.18
N GLY A 298 15.12 20.45 15.19
CA GLY A 298 15.80 20.70 16.47
C GLY A 298 17.00 21.64 16.35
N ALA A 299 17.07 22.42 15.28
CA ALA A 299 18.18 23.29 14.91
C ALA A 299 18.32 24.53 15.81
N THR A 300 18.05 24.43 17.10
CA THR A 300 18.38 25.44 18.10
C THR A 300 19.90 25.72 18.16
N GLN A 301 20.73 24.82 17.67
CA GLN A 301 22.18 25.01 17.51
C GLN A 301 22.52 25.98 16.36
N TYR A 302 21.65 26.18 15.39
CA TYR A 302 21.85 27.11 14.27
C TYR A 302 21.28 28.49 14.52
N SER A 303 20.62 28.73 15.67
CA SER A 303 20.11 30.05 16.08
C SER A 303 21.21 31.11 16.19
N GLY A 304 22.45 30.72 16.38
CA GLY A 304 23.61 31.60 16.32
C GLY A 304 23.94 32.18 14.93
N CYS A 305 23.53 31.52 13.85
CA CYS A 305 23.74 31.99 12.48
C CYS A 305 22.59 32.90 11.96
N LEU A 306 21.46 32.96 12.65
CA LEU A 306 20.29 33.75 12.23
C LEU A 306 20.29 35.17 12.81
N LEU A 307 21.30 35.57 13.57
CA LEU A 307 21.44 36.89 14.18
C LEU A 307 22.41 37.82 13.43
N TYR A 308 22.87 37.44 12.23
CA TYR A 308 23.69 38.30 11.38
C TYR A 308 23.05 38.53 10.03
#